data_166fa7763009fb9fd4b43b70f9906a36
#
_entry.id   166fa7763009fb9fd4b43b70f9906a36
#
_cell.length_a   1.000
_cell.length_b   1.000
_cell.length_c   1.000
_cell.angle_alpha   90.00
_cell.angle_beta   90.00
_cell.angle_gamma   90.00
#
_symmetry.space_group_name_H-M   'P 1'
#
loop_
_entity.id
_entity.type
_entity.pdbx_description
1 polymer ?
#
loop_
_entity_poly.entity_id
_entity_poly.type
_entity_poly.pdbx_seq_one_letter_code
_entity_poly.pdbx_strand_id
1 'polypeptide(L)'
;MNTCRHGERATYSSRSGPEGDLTVNWTAVGRILTAGLLALPLALTVGAPGAAAKNGDTTITGQGIEQTIDCNNATLFVNGTGIRVNALGTCWGVAVQGSSNVIVVDNVINDVTVYGYDQTVFYKNGDPIVVDRGRELGMTNQISRVPA
;
A
#
# COMPACT_ATOMS: atom_id res chain seq x y z
N MET A 1 -19.61 -45.30 18.55
CA MET A 1 -19.08 -44.86 19.84
C MET A 1 -17.64 -44.38 19.60
N ASN A 2 -17.39 -43.12 19.38
CA ASN A 2 -16.07 -42.51 19.50
C ASN A 2 -16.24 -41.05 19.93
N THR A 3 -15.80 -40.82 21.13
CA THR A 3 -15.87 -39.63 21.93
C THR A 3 -14.94 -38.55 21.36
N CYS A 4 -15.45 -37.41 20.99
CA CYS A 4 -14.67 -36.19 20.74
C CYS A 4 -14.20 -35.61 22.05
N ARG A 5 -12.88 -35.56 22.24
CA ARG A 5 -12.21 -34.98 23.41
C ARG A 5 -12.02 -33.47 23.17
N HIS A 6 -12.50 -32.70 24.12
CA HIS A 6 -12.28 -31.26 24.23
C HIS A 6 -10.77 -30.94 24.32
N GLY A 7 -10.33 -30.01 23.48
CA GLY A 7 -8.98 -29.47 23.44
C GLY A 7 -8.96 -28.01 23.90
N GLU A 8 -8.02 -27.73 24.69
CA GLU A 8 -7.51 -26.61 25.44
C GLU A 8 -7.73 -25.19 24.85
N ARG A 9 -8.21 -24.34 25.75
CA ARG A 9 -8.14 -22.88 25.55
C ARG A 9 -6.73 -22.40 25.83
N ALA A 10 -6.06 -21.87 24.82
CA ALA A 10 -4.85 -21.07 25.01
C ALA A 10 -5.24 -19.70 25.57
N THR A 11 -4.93 -19.45 26.83
CA THR A 11 -5.02 -18.14 27.46
C THR A 11 -3.82 -17.31 27.02
N TYR A 12 -4.06 -16.29 26.18
CA TYR A 12 -3.05 -15.28 25.85
C TYR A 12 -2.92 -14.29 27.02
N SER A 13 -1.82 -14.42 27.76
CA SER A 13 -1.45 -13.48 28.84
C SER A 13 -0.81 -12.24 28.24
N SER A 14 -1.53 -11.14 28.24
CA SER A 14 -1.04 -9.80 27.94
C SER A 14 -0.11 -9.33 29.06
N ARG A 15 1.18 -9.28 28.78
CA ARG A 15 2.21 -8.72 29.67
C ARG A 15 2.33 -7.23 29.39
N SER A 16 1.78 -6.41 30.29
CA SER A 16 1.99 -4.97 30.33
C SER A 16 3.44 -4.68 30.76
N GLY A 17 4.21 -4.02 29.89
CA GLY A 17 5.53 -3.47 30.22
C GLY A 17 5.39 -2.14 30.99
N PRO A 18 6.41 -1.75 31.77
CA PRO A 18 6.33 -0.56 32.62
C PRO A 18 6.39 0.74 31.81
N GLU A 19 5.40 1.59 32.06
CA GLU A 19 5.42 2.99 31.64
C GLU A 19 6.56 3.73 32.34
N GLY A 20 7.56 4.15 31.60
CA GLY A 20 8.60 5.05 32.04
C GLY A 20 8.07 6.47 32.08
N ASP A 21 7.76 6.95 33.25
CA ASP A 21 7.41 8.33 33.56
C ASP A 21 8.65 9.23 33.39
N LEU A 22 8.67 10.01 32.30
CA LEU A 22 9.67 11.06 32.07
C LEU A 22 9.17 12.38 32.63
N THR A 23 9.33 12.54 33.97
CA THR A 23 9.13 13.84 34.61
C THR A 23 10.30 14.75 34.27
N VAL A 24 10.06 15.73 33.40
CA VAL A 24 11.00 16.81 33.11
C VAL A 24 10.89 17.85 34.22
N ASN A 25 11.92 17.93 35.05
CA ASN A 25 12.00 18.89 36.16
C ASN A 25 12.52 20.25 35.65
N TRP A 26 11.64 21.25 35.66
CA TRP A 26 11.96 22.64 35.28
C TRP A 26 12.28 23.48 36.51
N THR A 27 13.45 23.36 37.08
CA THR A 27 13.94 24.32 38.05
C THR A 27 15.42 24.60 37.88
N ALA A 28 15.75 25.64 37.14
CA ALA A 28 16.95 26.44 37.43
C ALA A 28 16.82 27.81 36.75
N VAL A 29 16.41 28.78 37.52
CA VAL A 29 16.49 30.21 37.20
C VAL A 29 17.95 30.63 37.35
N GLY A 30 18.61 30.96 36.26
CA GLY A 30 19.94 31.58 36.26
C GLY A 30 19.93 32.79 35.35
N ARG A 31 19.84 33.97 35.97
CA ARG A 31 20.03 35.29 35.34
C ARG A 31 21.52 35.42 34.99
N ILE A 32 21.85 35.56 33.70
CA ILE A 32 23.08 36.17 33.26
C ILE A 32 22.76 37.13 32.13
N LEU A 33 22.88 38.43 32.46
CA LEU A 33 22.88 39.54 31.52
C LEU A 33 24.31 39.63 30.95
N THR A 34 24.47 39.36 29.66
CA THR A 34 25.61 39.84 28.87
C THR A 34 25.13 40.25 27.49
N ALA A 35 25.26 41.55 27.23
CA ALA A 35 25.10 42.14 25.90
C ALA A 35 26.21 41.59 24.98
N GLY A 36 25.85 41.03 23.83
CA GLY A 36 26.83 40.55 22.86
C GLY A 36 26.20 40.35 21.48
N LEU A 37 26.50 41.26 20.59
CA LEU A 37 26.44 41.27 19.13
C LEU A 37 25.52 40.26 18.43
N LEU A 38 24.55 40.81 17.71
CA LEU A 38 23.75 40.19 16.68
C LEU A 38 24.62 39.71 15.49
N ALA A 39 24.98 38.45 15.49
CA ALA A 39 25.38 37.74 14.27
C ALA A 39 24.18 36.89 13.85
N LEU A 40 23.42 37.31 12.83
CA LEU A 40 22.40 36.50 12.19
C LEU A 40 23.13 35.37 11.41
N PRO A 41 22.94 34.09 11.74
CA PRO A 41 23.27 33.02 10.82
C PRO A 41 22.20 32.99 9.72
N LEU A 42 22.64 33.28 8.49
CA LEU A 42 21.86 33.00 7.28
C LEU A 42 21.67 31.48 7.24
N ALA A 43 20.56 30.96 7.75
CA ALA A 43 20.18 29.58 7.60
C ALA A 43 19.79 29.34 6.13
N LEU A 44 20.76 28.82 5.34
CA LEU A 44 20.46 28.17 4.06
C LEU A 44 19.56 26.96 4.38
N THR A 45 18.25 27.13 4.22
CA THR A 45 17.33 26.01 4.16
C THR A 45 17.60 25.28 2.85
N VAL A 46 18.49 24.31 2.88
CA VAL A 46 18.55 23.28 1.84
C VAL A 46 17.22 22.56 1.93
N GLY A 47 16.31 22.89 1.02
CA GLY A 47 15.06 22.16 0.87
C GLY A 47 15.42 20.70 0.60
N ALA A 48 15.20 19.82 1.57
CA ALA A 48 15.24 18.39 1.32
C ALA A 48 14.25 18.11 0.18
N PRO A 49 14.66 17.32 -0.86
CA PRO A 49 13.70 16.87 -1.85
C PRO A 49 12.57 16.20 -1.07
N GLY A 50 11.36 16.76 -1.15
CA GLY A 50 10.20 16.20 -0.50
C GLY A 50 10.05 14.76 -0.98
N ALA A 51 10.27 13.80 -0.08
CA ALA A 51 9.85 12.44 -0.35
C ALA A 51 8.35 12.54 -0.59
N ALA A 52 7.92 12.39 -1.85
CA ALA A 52 6.52 12.31 -2.18
C ALA A 52 5.96 11.15 -1.35
N ALA A 53 5.14 11.46 -0.36
CA ALA A 53 4.48 10.44 0.43
C ALA A 53 3.67 9.60 -0.57
N LYS A 54 3.98 8.30 -0.63
CA LYS A 54 3.20 7.34 -1.40
C LYS A 54 1.79 7.38 -0.83
N ASN A 55 0.81 7.73 -1.67
CA ASN A 55 -0.58 7.72 -1.25
C ASN A 55 -0.99 6.29 -0.86
N GLY A 56 -1.93 6.18 0.07
CA GLY A 56 -2.35 4.89 0.59
C GLY A 56 -2.88 3.95 -0.50
N ASP A 57 -2.56 2.67 -0.38
CA ASP A 57 -2.99 1.64 -1.32
C ASP A 57 -4.52 1.54 -1.38
N THR A 58 -5.06 1.29 -2.57
CA THR A 58 -6.49 1.12 -2.80
C THR A 58 -6.83 -0.36 -2.87
N THR A 59 -7.80 -0.81 -2.07
CA THR A 59 -8.27 -2.19 -2.08
C THR A 59 -9.75 -2.25 -2.48
N ILE A 60 -10.06 -3.04 -3.50
CA ILE A 60 -11.43 -3.31 -3.96
C ILE A 60 -11.69 -4.81 -3.74
N THR A 61 -12.66 -5.13 -2.89
CA THR A 61 -12.98 -6.52 -2.55
C THR A 61 -14.47 -6.78 -2.70
N GLY A 62 -14.84 -7.87 -3.39
CA GLY A 62 -16.24 -8.29 -3.55
C GLY A 62 -16.55 -9.03 -4.83
N GLN A 63 -17.79 -8.92 -5.29
CA GLN A 63 -18.27 -9.57 -6.51
C GLN A 63 -19.05 -8.59 -7.38
N GLY A 64 -18.82 -8.62 -8.69
CA GLY A 64 -19.54 -7.83 -9.66
C GLY A 64 -19.45 -6.31 -9.48
N ILE A 65 -18.40 -5.84 -8.81
CA ILE A 65 -18.19 -4.41 -8.59
C ILE A 65 -17.70 -3.76 -9.87
N GLU A 66 -18.27 -2.61 -10.23
CA GLU A 66 -17.76 -1.77 -11.29
C GLU A 66 -17.38 -0.41 -10.73
N GLN A 67 -16.12 -0.01 -10.89
CA GLN A 67 -15.59 1.19 -10.27
C GLN A 67 -14.53 1.87 -11.14
N THR A 68 -14.57 3.21 -11.17
CA THR A 68 -13.48 4.04 -11.69
C THR A 68 -12.78 4.72 -10.52
N ILE A 69 -11.47 4.60 -10.44
CA ILE A 69 -10.64 5.14 -9.37
C ILE A 69 -9.45 5.90 -9.94
N ASP A 70 -8.84 6.77 -9.17
CA ASP A 70 -7.50 7.31 -9.42
C ASP A 70 -6.50 6.57 -8.56
N CYS A 71 -5.49 5.97 -9.20
CA CYS A 71 -4.44 5.24 -8.48
C CYS A 71 -3.52 6.12 -7.64
N ASN A 72 -3.37 7.39 -8.01
CA ASN A 72 -2.63 8.38 -7.25
C ASN A 72 -1.22 7.90 -6.79
N ASN A 73 -0.49 7.21 -7.65
CA ASN A 73 0.81 6.56 -7.41
C ASN A 73 0.80 5.48 -6.30
N ALA A 74 -0.35 4.95 -5.94
CA ALA A 74 -0.49 3.86 -4.97
C ALA A 74 -0.59 2.49 -5.66
N THR A 75 -0.61 1.42 -4.88
CA THR A 75 -0.89 0.08 -5.37
C THR A 75 -2.39 -0.18 -5.37
N LEU A 76 -2.89 -0.74 -6.46
CA LEU A 76 -4.26 -1.20 -6.58
C LEU A 76 -4.34 -2.70 -6.28
N PHE A 77 -5.10 -3.06 -5.27
CA PHE A 77 -5.44 -4.45 -4.94
C PHE A 77 -6.88 -4.73 -5.31
N VAL A 78 -7.11 -5.71 -6.19
CA VAL A 78 -8.44 -6.20 -6.57
C VAL A 78 -8.59 -7.64 -6.13
N ASN A 79 -9.56 -7.92 -5.27
CA ASN A 79 -9.78 -9.25 -4.71
C ASN A 79 -11.25 -9.67 -4.82
N GLY A 80 -11.56 -10.57 -5.72
CA GLY A 80 -12.93 -11.04 -5.88
C GLY A 80 -13.25 -11.66 -7.23
N THR A 81 -14.51 -11.58 -7.61
CA THR A 81 -15.00 -12.23 -8.83
C THR A 81 -15.84 -11.26 -9.66
N GLY A 82 -15.56 -11.20 -10.97
CA GLY A 82 -16.34 -10.39 -11.90
C GLY A 82 -16.23 -8.88 -11.66
N ILE A 83 -15.15 -8.43 -11.04
CA ILE A 83 -14.91 -7.00 -10.75
C ILE A 83 -14.39 -6.32 -12.02
N ARG A 84 -14.92 -5.12 -12.31
CA ARG A 84 -14.46 -4.26 -13.40
C ARG A 84 -13.91 -2.97 -12.81
N VAL A 85 -12.64 -2.66 -13.09
CA VAL A 85 -11.99 -1.45 -12.60
C VAL A 85 -11.38 -0.68 -13.77
N ASN A 86 -11.69 0.62 -13.82
CA ASN A 86 -10.97 1.58 -14.65
C ASN A 86 -10.09 2.45 -13.74
N ALA A 87 -8.80 2.17 -13.73
CA ALA A 87 -7.82 2.84 -12.89
C ALA A 87 -7.14 3.96 -13.68
N LEU A 88 -7.48 5.18 -13.33
CA LEU A 88 -6.96 6.40 -13.94
C LEU A 88 -5.61 6.79 -13.34
N GLY A 89 -4.86 7.57 -14.10
CA GLY A 89 -3.57 8.10 -13.67
C GLY A 89 -2.50 7.03 -13.58
N THR A 90 -1.64 7.13 -12.57
CA THR A 90 -0.49 6.25 -12.41
C THR A 90 -0.65 5.36 -11.19
N CYS A 91 -0.62 4.04 -11.40
CA CYS A 91 -0.51 3.06 -10.33
C CYS A 91 0.96 2.70 -10.10
N TRP A 92 1.38 2.56 -8.85
CA TRP A 92 2.69 1.99 -8.51
C TRP A 92 2.75 0.52 -8.91
N GLY A 93 1.76 -0.26 -8.50
CA GLY A 93 1.59 -1.66 -8.84
C GLY A 93 0.12 -2.03 -8.94
N VAL A 94 -0.15 -3.18 -9.53
CA VAL A 94 -1.51 -3.73 -9.64
C VAL A 94 -1.48 -5.20 -9.25
N ALA A 95 -2.22 -5.57 -8.21
CA ALA A 95 -2.36 -6.95 -7.78
C ALA A 95 -3.83 -7.39 -7.91
N VAL A 96 -4.06 -8.44 -8.69
CA VAL A 96 -5.40 -8.96 -8.96
C VAL A 96 -5.50 -10.40 -8.48
N GLN A 97 -6.52 -10.70 -7.68
CA GLN A 97 -6.77 -12.01 -7.14
C GLN A 97 -8.24 -12.42 -7.32
N GLY A 98 -8.46 -13.71 -7.60
CA GLY A 98 -9.79 -14.29 -7.73
C GLY A 98 -10.09 -14.79 -9.13
N SER A 99 -11.23 -14.39 -9.73
CA SER A 99 -11.63 -14.89 -11.04
C SER A 99 -12.44 -13.88 -11.85
N SER A 100 -12.27 -13.93 -13.18
CA SER A 100 -13.07 -13.17 -14.16
C SER A 100 -13.10 -11.66 -13.90
N ASN A 101 -12.01 -11.10 -13.34
CA ASN A 101 -11.89 -9.66 -13.14
C ASN A 101 -11.31 -8.98 -14.40
N VAL A 102 -11.77 -7.77 -14.68
CA VAL A 102 -11.32 -6.95 -15.80
C VAL A 102 -10.81 -5.62 -15.28
N ILE A 103 -9.52 -5.38 -15.40
CA ILE A 103 -8.85 -4.17 -14.95
C ILE A 103 -8.22 -3.45 -16.14
N VAL A 104 -8.56 -2.17 -16.28
CA VAL A 104 -7.94 -1.27 -17.27
C VAL A 104 -7.19 -0.19 -16.51
N VAL A 105 -5.91 0.00 -16.82
CA VAL A 105 -5.03 0.94 -16.10
C VAL A 105 -4.38 1.90 -17.08
N ASP A 106 -4.34 3.19 -16.76
CA ASP A 106 -3.70 4.18 -17.62
C ASP A 106 -2.17 4.03 -17.63
N ASN A 107 -1.55 3.88 -16.45
CA ASN A 107 -0.10 3.74 -16.34
C ASN A 107 0.29 2.87 -15.14
N VAL A 108 1.25 1.96 -15.30
CA VAL A 108 1.80 1.13 -14.21
C VAL A 108 3.31 1.25 -14.19
N ILE A 109 3.87 1.58 -13.00
CA ILE A 109 5.32 1.84 -12.85
C ILE A 109 6.09 0.56 -12.55
N ASN A 110 5.67 -0.22 -11.54
CA ASN A 110 6.49 -1.27 -10.95
C ASN A 110 6.09 -2.66 -11.43
N ASP A 111 4.89 -3.15 -11.07
CA ASP A 111 4.48 -4.51 -11.41
C ASP A 111 2.99 -4.69 -11.64
N VAL A 112 2.66 -5.74 -12.38
CA VAL A 112 1.32 -6.31 -12.50
C VAL A 112 1.39 -7.76 -12.07
N THR A 113 0.82 -8.09 -10.91
CA THR A 113 0.80 -9.43 -10.36
C THR A 113 -0.62 -9.99 -10.36
N VAL A 114 -0.80 -11.16 -10.96
CA VAL A 114 -2.12 -11.79 -11.13
C VAL A 114 -2.14 -13.16 -10.47
N TYR A 115 -3.15 -13.38 -9.61
CA TYR A 115 -3.45 -14.65 -8.96
C TYR A 115 -4.85 -15.12 -9.37
N GLY A 116 -4.99 -16.42 -9.68
CA GLY A 116 -6.28 -17.02 -10.05
C GLY A 116 -6.44 -17.17 -11.55
N TYR A 117 -7.68 -17.23 -12.03
CA TYR A 117 -7.99 -17.59 -13.42
C TYR A 117 -8.95 -16.59 -14.08
N ASP A 118 -8.93 -16.58 -15.42
CA ASP A 118 -9.81 -15.77 -16.25
C ASP A 118 -9.70 -14.26 -15.90
N GLN A 119 -8.49 -13.83 -15.55
CA GLN A 119 -8.21 -12.42 -15.26
C GLN A 119 -7.84 -11.70 -16.55
N THR A 120 -8.32 -10.49 -16.70
CA THR A 120 -7.95 -9.59 -17.80
C THR A 120 -7.39 -8.30 -17.24
N VAL A 121 -6.12 -8.01 -17.53
CA VAL A 121 -5.48 -6.76 -17.13
C VAL A 121 -4.90 -6.07 -18.37
N PHE A 122 -5.43 -4.90 -18.66
CA PHE A 122 -4.92 -4.02 -19.72
C PHE A 122 -4.25 -2.80 -19.11
N TYR A 123 -3.06 -2.46 -19.55
CA TYR A 123 -2.39 -1.20 -19.19
C TYR A 123 -1.98 -0.45 -20.45
N LYS A 124 -2.09 0.88 -20.44
CA LYS A 124 -1.81 1.72 -21.60
C LYS A 124 -0.35 2.16 -21.65
N ASN A 125 0.21 2.52 -20.50
CA ASN A 125 1.56 3.06 -20.39
C ASN A 125 2.36 2.38 -19.28
N GLY A 126 3.66 2.60 -19.28
CA GLY A 126 4.59 2.00 -18.33
C GLY A 126 5.27 0.74 -18.90
N ASP A 127 6.19 0.20 -18.11
CA ASP A 127 6.91 -1.04 -18.44
C ASP A 127 6.98 -1.92 -17.17
N PRO A 128 5.82 -2.36 -16.67
CA PRO A 128 5.77 -3.12 -15.43
C PRO A 128 6.34 -4.53 -15.59
N ILE A 129 6.87 -5.06 -14.49
CA ILE A 129 7.16 -6.49 -14.39
C ILE A 129 5.83 -7.24 -14.32
N VAL A 130 5.58 -8.12 -15.29
CA VAL A 130 4.35 -8.91 -15.32
C VAL A 130 4.59 -10.28 -14.68
N VAL A 131 3.82 -10.58 -13.62
CA VAL A 131 3.88 -11.86 -12.89
C VAL A 131 2.51 -12.52 -12.92
N ASP A 132 2.37 -13.60 -13.69
CA ASP A 132 1.14 -14.38 -13.77
C ASP A 132 1.28 -15.69 -12.99
N ARG A 133 0.85 -15.67 -11.72
CA ARG A 133 0.86 -16.82 -10.83
C ARG A 133 -0.21 -17.85 -11.16
N GLY A 134 -1.30 -17.43 -11.79
CA GLY A 134 -2.33 -18.36 -12.28
C GLY A 134 -1.78 -19.23 -13.41
N ARG A 135 -0.99 -18.65 -14.31
CA ARG A 135 -0.37 -19.38 -15.42
C ARG A 135 0.58 -20.47 -14.95
N GLU A 136 1.32 -20.24 -13.88
CA GLU A 136 2.19 -21.24 -13.27
C GLU A 136 1.41 -22.50 -12.80
N LEU A 137 0.11 -22.33 -12.53
CA LEU A 137 -0.82 -23.38 -12.12
C LEU A 137 -1.69 -23.92 -13.28
N GLY A 138 -1.37 -23.55 -14.53
CA GLY A 138 -2.13 -23.98 -15.71
C GLY A 138 -3.42 -23.19 -15.96
N MET A 139 -3.62 -22.07 -15.29
CA MET A 139 -4.78 -21.21 -15.49
C MET A 139 -4.54 -20.21 -16.63
N THR A 140 -5.62 -19.73 -17.23
CA THR A 140 -5.54 -18.77 -18.34
C THR A 140 -5.86 -17.37 -17.85
N ASN A 141 -4.92 -16.44 -18.09
CA ASN A 141 -5.10 -15.01 -17.83
C ASN A 141 -4.64 -14.21 -19.05
N GLN A 142 -5.18 -13.02 -19.22
CA GLN A 142 -4.79 -12.08 -20.28
C GLN A 142 -4.21 -10.82 -19.64
N ILE A 143 -2.91 -10.61 -19.80
CA ILE A 143 -2.22 -9.41 -19.34
C ILE A 143 -1.50 -8.81 -20.54
N SER A 144 -1.89 -7.61 -20.94
CA SER A 144 -1.30 -7.01 -22.14
C SER A 144 -1.31 -5.49 -22.11
N ARG A 145 -0.32 -4.91 -22.78
CA ARG A 145 -0.31 -3.48 -23.08
C ARG A 145 -1.25 -3.21 -24.24
N VAL A 146 -2.07 -2.18 -24.09
CA VAL A 146 -2.99 -1.70 -25.12
C VAL A 146 -2.64 -0.27 -25.54
N PRO A 147 -2.99 0.16 -26.77
CA PRO A 147 -2.81 1.56 -27.15
C PRO A 147 -3.56 2.51 -26.20
N ALA A 148 -2.96 3.69 -25.97
CA ALA A 148 -3.54 4.75 -25.14
C ALA A 148 -4.67 5.48 -25.85
#